data_40cf6d8dbaea4a9cb779da6f2301b6bc
#
_entry.id   40cf6d8dbaea4a9cb779da6f2301b6bc
#
_cell.length_a   1.000
_cell.length_b   1.000
_cell.length_c   1.000
_cell.angle_alpha   90.00
_cell.angle_beta   90.00
_cell.angle_gamma   90.00
#
_symmetry.space_group_name_H-M   'P 1'
#
loop_
_entity.id
_entity.type
_entity.pdbx_description
1 polymer ?
#
loop_
_entity_poly.entity_id
_entity_poly.type
_entity_poly.pdbx_seq_one_letter_code
_entity_poly.pdbx_strand_id
1 'polypeptide(L)'
;MKWLVIFTVLIVGLCQADLPTELPDLDDFDAIKERCDKKGGEGTYEKVKTAQEQAQTCVKGIINVDKIKTEVEEAKKTGSMDEVFGKYCEKRPQIKDCLQKVYDAVQPCLEDGEKKALNLTIDIVKQIGDFACYRDGDRLALFFSVSGPECLNSRVDGIKNCINQTVKFNPATFSPNSIPNLKVDKKKCDDLSTIQNCVVEDLEKGCSDTTPANIVDALFRFVKKDGL
;
A
#
# COMPACT_ATOMS: atom_id res chain seq x y z
N MET A 1 7.86 -9.43 6.54
CA MET A 1 7.34 -10.13 5.37
C MET A 1 5.90 -9.75 4.99
N LYS A 2 4.99 -9.42 5.93
CA LYS A 2 3.68 -8.76 5.60
C LYS A 2 3.86 -7.44 4.83
N TRP A 3 4.96 -6.79 4.97
CA TRP A 3 5.32 -5.54 4.31
C TRP A 3 5.46 -5.66 2.80
N LEU A 4 6.09 -6.73 2.33
CA LEU A 4 6.12 -7.04 0.91
C LEU A 4 4.74 -7.43 0.39
N VAL A 5 3.90 -8.04 1.22
CA VAL A 5 2.50 -8.31 0.88
C VAL A 5 1.69 -7.01 0.82
N ILE A 6 1.91 -6.06 1.72
CA ILE A 6 1.26 -4.73 1.64
C ILE A 6 1.80 -3.96 0.43
N PHE A 7 3.10 -4.05 0.14
CA PHE A 7 3.70 -3.42 -1.05
C PHE A 7 3.19 -4.11 -2.34
N THR A 8 3.07 -5.45 -2.33
CA THR A 8 2.45 -6.20 -3.43
C THR A 8 0.96 -5.96 -3.52
N VAL A 9 0.25 -5.87 -2.41
CA VAL A 9 -1.20 -5.55 -2.39
C VAL A 9 -1.43 -4.11 -2.86
N LEU A 10 -0.54 -3.16 -2.55
CA LEU A 10 -0.61 -1.79 -3.09
C LEU A 10 -0.26 -1.75 -4.58
N ILE A 11 0.78 -2.46 -5.03
CA ILE A 11 1.13 -2.51 -6.46
C ILE A 11 0.13 -3.37 -7.24
N VAL A 12 -0.28 -4.53 -6.70
CA VAL A 12 -1.25 -5.44 -7.31
C VAL A 12 -2.68 -4.91 -7.15
N GLY A 13 -2.99 -4.22 -6.05
CA GLY A 13 -4.28 -3.58 -5.84
C GLY A 13 -4.52 -2.38 -6.77
N LEU A 14 -3.46 -1.70 -7.23
CA LEU A 14 -3.56 -0.71 -8.31
C LEU A 14 -3.81 -1.36 -9.67
N CYS A 15 -3.54 -2.68 -9.81
CA CYS A 15 -3.63 -3.40 -11.06
C CYS A 15 -4.89 -4.25 -11.20
N GLN A 16 -5.50 -4.68 -10.09
CA GLN A 16 -6.75 -5.42 -10.15
C GLN A 16 -7.93 -4.45 -10.14
N ALA A 17 -8.86 -4.64 -11.08
CA ALA A 17 -10.14 -3.93 -11.11
C ALA A 17 -10.96 -4.12 -9.82
N ASP A 18 -10.54 -5.07 -8.98
CA ASP A 18 -11.01 -5.30 -7.63
C ASP A 18 -9.91 -4.89 -6.63
N LEU A 19 -9.70 -3.57 -6.42
CA LEU A 19 -9.12 -3.14 -5.16
C LEU A 19 -9.98 -3.76 -4.05
N PRO A 20 -9.39 -4.41 -3.03
CA PRO A 20 -10.16 -4.74 -1.84
C PRO A 20 -10.71 -3.42 -1.30
N THR A 21 -11.98 -3.16 -1.59
CA THR A 21 -12.71 -1.98 -1.12
C THR A 21 -12.96 -2.05 0.38
N GLU A 22 -12.56 -3.17 1.00
CA GLU A 22 -12.72 -3.46 2.41
C GLU A 22 -11.36 -3.82 3.01
N LEU A 23 -11.02 -3.17 4.13
CA LEU A 23 -9.94 -3.64 4.97
C LEU A 23 -10.29 -5.05 5.45
N PRO A 24 -9.29 -5.96 5.63
CA PRO A 24 -9.56 -7.30 6.15
C PRO A 24 -10.43 -7.21 7.40
N ASP A 25 -11.46 -8.03 7.46
CA ASP A 25 -12.32 -8.08 8.64
C ASP A 25 -11.49 -8.55 9.83
N LEU A 26 -11.53 -7.79 10.92
CA LEU A 26 -10.79 -8.14 12.15
C LEU A 26 -11.45 -9.31 12.88
N ASP A 27 -12.68 -9.69 12.54
CA ASP A 27 -13.42 -10.77 13.21
C ASP A 27 -12.74 -12.15 13.07
N ASP A 28 -11.85 -12.34 12.07
CA ASP A 28 -11.04 -13.57 11.92
C ASP A 28 -9.83 -13.65 12.87
N PHE A 29 -9.64 -12.68 13.79
CA PHE A 29 -8.44 -12.58 14.60
C PHE A 29 -8.71 -12.59 16.12
N ASP A 30 -9.30 -13.68 16.65
CA ASP A 30 -9.47 -13.89 18.09
C ASP A 30 -8.20 -13.63 18.91
N ALA A 31 -7.06 -13.98 18.35
CA ALA A 31 -5.75 -13.76 18.96
C ALA A 31 -5.38 -12.26 19.11
N ILE A 32 -5.86 -11.41 18.19
CA ILE A 32 -5.66 -9.95 18.29
C ILE A 32 -6.58 -9.39 19.37
N LYS A 33 -7.80 -9.89 19.47
CA LYS A 33 -8.77 -9.49 20.49
C LYS A 33 -8.22 -9.74 21.89
N GLU A 34 -7.81 -10.99 22.16
CA GLU A 34 -7.24 -11.36 23.46
C GLU A 34 -6.03 -10.49 23.81
N ARG A 35 -5.15 -10.24 22.86
CA ARG A 35 -3.97 -9.41 23.07
C ARG A 35 -4.31 -7.94 23.33
N CYS A 36 -5.23 -7.36 22.58
CA CYS A 36 -5.67 -5.98 22.75
C CYS A 36 -6.29 -5.78 24.13
N ASP A 37 -7.19 -6.66 24.54
CA ASP A 37 -7.87 -6.56 25.82
C ASP A 37 -6.93 -6.84 27.00
N LYS A 38 -5.97 -7.76 26.84
CA LYS A 38 -4.96 -8.05 27.86
C LYS A 38 -3.99 -6.88 28.09
N LYS A 39 -3.57 -6.17 27.03
CA LYS A 39 -2.59 -5.08 27.11
C LYS A 39 -3.21 -3.72 27.34
N GLY A 40 -4.27 -3.43 26.62
CA GLY A 40 -4.94 -2.13 26.63
C GLY A 40 -6.08 -2.01 27.64
N GLY A 41 -6.45 -3.14 28.28
CA GLY A 41 -7.60 -3.25 29.15
C GLY A 41 -8.86 -3.70 28.41
N GLU A 42 -9.83 -4.19 29.17
CA GLU A 42 -11.11 -4.68 28.66
C GLU A 42 -11.80 -3.67 27.72
N GLY A 43 -12.28 -4.16 26.58
CA GLY A 43 -12.96 -3.34 25.57
C GLY A 43 -12.03 -2.57 24.63
N THR A 44 -10.69 -2.73 24.73
CA THR A 44 -9.75 -2.08 23.81
C THR A 44 -9.93 -2.56 22.39
N TYR A 45 -10.16 -3.86 22.20
CA TYR A 45 -10.42 -4.42 20.87
C TYR A 45 -11.66 -3.81 20.20
N GLU A 46 -12.75 -3.65 20.94
CA GLU A 46 -13.98 -3.03 20.42
C GLU A 46 -13.76 -1.57 19.99
N LYS A 47 -12.89 -0.84 20.70
CA LYS A 47 -12.49 0.53 20.28
C LYS A 47 -11.74 0.52 18.96
N VAL A 48 -10.83 -0.46 18.76
CA VAL A 48 -10.10 -0.61 17.49
C VAL A 48 -11.06 -0.94 16.35
N LYS A 49 -12.00 -1.88 16.57
CA LYS A 49 -13.02 -2.26 15.59
C LYS A 49 -13.89 -1.07 15.19
N THR A 50 -14.42 -0.36 16.18
CA THR A 50 -15.22 0.86 15.94
C THR A 50 -14.43 1.93 15.17
N ALA A 51 -13.16 2.14 15.53
CA ALA A 51 -12.31 3.11 14.84
C ALA A 51 -12.05 2.69 13.37
N GLN A 52 -11.89 1.39 13.12
CA GLN A 52 -11.73 0.83 11.77
C GLN A 52 -12.99 1.06 10.92
N GLU A 53 -14.18 0.74 11.44
CA GLU A 53 -15.45 0.96 10.73
C GLU A 53 -15.68 2.43 10.40
N GLN A 54 -15.39 3.32 11.37
CA GLN A 54 -15.46 4.76 11.15
C GLN A 54 -14.48 5.24 10.10
N ALA A 55 -13.24 4.72 10.10
CA ALA A 55 -12.24 5.06 9.10
C ALA A 55 -12.63 4.58 7.71
N GLN A 56 -13.16 3.36 7.58
CA GLN A 56 -13.68 2.85 6.31
C GLN A 56 -14.79 3.73 5.75
N THR A 57 -15.77 4.08 6.58
CA THR A 57 -16.87 4.95 6.18
C THR A 57 -16.36 6.34 5.78
N CYS A 58 -15.42 6.89 6.56
CA CYS A 58 -14.80 8.18 6.29
C CYS A 58 -14.05 8.17 4.95
N VAL A 59 -13.19 7.17 4.70
CA VAL A 59 -12.43 7.06 3.44
C VAL A 59 -13.34 6.81 2.26
N LYS A 60 -14.36 5.93 2.37
CA LYS A 60 -15.36 5.70 1.30
C LYS A 60 -16.14 6.97 0.95
N GLY A 61 -16.36 7.86 1.92
CA GLY A 61 -16.99 9.18 1.69
C GLY A 61 -16.10 10.16 0.91
N ILE A 62 -14.76 10.01 0.99
CA ILE A 62 -13.79 10.87 0.32
C ILE A 62 -13.40 10.29 -1.04
N ILE A 63 -13.17 8.98 -1.11
CA ILE A 63 -12.69 8.23 -2.27
C ILE A 63 -13.78 7.26 -2.74
N ASN A 64 -14.28 7.49 -3.94
CA ASN A 64 -15.17 6.57 -4.64
C ASN A 64 -14.43 6.01 -5.85
N VAL A 65 -14.06 4.72 -5.77
CA VAL A 65 -13.22 4.05 -6.79
C VAL A 65 -13.90 4.04 -8.16
N ASP A 66 -15.21 3.77 -8.22
CA ASP A 66 -15.94 3.71 -9.48
C ASP A 66 -16.03 5.10 -10.14
N LYS A 67 -16.21 6.13 -9.32
CA LYS A 67 -16.17 7.51 -9.80
C LYS A 67 -14.79 7.88 -10.35
N ILE A 68 -13.71 7.47 -9.66
CA ILE A 68 -12.32 7.70 -10.15
C ILE A 68 -12.12 7.01 -11.50
N LYS A 69 -12.52 5.74 -11.63
CA LYS A 69 -12.42 4.98 -12.88
C LYS A 69 -13.12 5.71 -14.03
N THR A 70 -14.36 6.16 -13.79
CA THR A 70 -15.13 6.91 -14.81
C THR A 70 -14.44 8.21 -15.19
N GLU A 71 -14.01 9.00 -14.21
CA GLU A 71 -13.32 10.27 -14.45
C GLU A 71 -12.00 10.08 -15.21
N VAL A 72 -11.23 9.04 -14.89
CA VAL A 72 -9.98 8.71 -15.60
C VAL A 72 -10.25 8.31 -17.05
N GLU A 73 -11.27 7.49 -17.31
CA GLU A 73 -11.62 7.08 -18.68
C GLU A 73 -12.11 8.26 -19.54
N GLU A 74 -12.80 9.22 -18.94
CA GLU A 74 -13.17 10.47 -19.62
C GLU A 74 -11.96 11.36 -19.86
N ALA A 75 -11.12 11.53 -18.84
CA ALA A 75 -9.92 12.36 -18.91
C ALA A 75 -8.87 11.82 -19.90
N LYS A 76 -8.78 10.49 -20.11
CA LYS A 76 -7.96 9.90 -21.18
C LYS A 76 -8.33 10.47 -22.58
N LYS A 77 -9.59 10.78 -22.82
CA LYS A 77 -10.06 11.30 -24.12
C LYS A 77 -9.71 12.77 -24.32
N THR A 78 -9.61 13.54 -23.24
CA THR A 78 -9.39 14.99 -23.25
C THR A 78 -7.95 15.38 -22.93
N GLY A 79 -7.14 14.43 -22.42
CA GLY A 79 -5.77 14.68 -21.96
C GLY A 79 -5.67 15.38 -20.60
N SER A 80 -6.77 15.42 -19.82
CA SER A 80 -6.84 16.13 -18.52
C SER A 80 -6.72 15.20 -17.30
N MET A 81 -5.95 14.12 -17.41
CA MET A 81 -5.77 13.17 -16.29
C MET A 81 -5.08 13.77 -15.08
N ASP A 82 -4.19 14.73 -15.28
CA ASP A 82 -3.53 15.49 -14.22
C ASP A 82 -4.54 16.24 -13.34
N GLU A 83 -5.59 16.84 -13.92
CA GLU A 83 -6.66 17.48 -13.15
C GLU A 83 -7.43 16.48 -12.28
N VAL A 84 -7.68 15.27 -12.81
CA VAL A 84 -8.35 14.21 -12.05
C VAL A 84 -7.49 13.78 -10.87
N PHE A 85 -6.21 13.46 -11.10
CA PHE A 85 -5.33 13.02 -10.02
C PHE A 85 -5.01 14.13 -9.04
N GLY A 86 -4.84 15.38 -9.49
CA GLY A 86 -4.65 16.55 -8.64
C GLY A 86 -5.78 16.71 -7.62
N LYS A 87 -7.03 16.63 -8.08
CA LYS A 87 -8.23 16.67 -7.22
C LYS A 87 -8.21 15.60 -6.11
N TYR A 88 -7.74 14.40 -6.41
CA TYR A 88 -7.66 13.33 -5.40
C TYR A 88 -6.42 13.47 -4.51
N CYS A 89 -5.32 14.01 -5.02
CA CYS A 89 -4.13 14.33 -4.25
C CYS A 89 -4.40 15.39 -3.18
N GLU A 90 -5.23 16.39 -3.46
CA GLU A 90 -5.67 17.41 -2.49
C GLU A 90 -6.45 16.83 -1.30
N LYS A 91 -7.06 15.65 -1.46
CA LYS A 91 -7.83 14.98 -0.39
C LYS A 91 -6.97 14.17 0.58
N ARG A 92 -5.66 14.03 0.33
CA ARG A 92 -4.76 13.23 1.19
C ARG A 92 -4.78 13.63 2.66
N PRO A 93 -4.79 14.92 3.05
CA PRO A 93 -4.91 15.30 4.46
C PRO A 93 -6.17 14.73 5.12
N GLN A 94 -7.30 14.79 4.43
CA GLN A 94 -8.58 14.26 4.93
C GLN A 94 -8.53 12.74 5.13
N ILE A 95 -7.90 12.00 4.19
CA ILE A 95 -7.71 10.56 4.32
C ILE A 95 -6.81 10.24 5.52
N LYS A 96 -5.73 11.01 5.72
CA LYS A 96 -4.85 10.87 6.90
C LYS A 96 -5.65 11.04 8.19
N ASP A 97 -6.51 12.06 8.27
CA ASP A 97 -7.34 12.32 9.45
C ASP A 97 -8.34 11.17 9.72
N CYS A 98 -8.91 10.57 8.66
CA CYS A 98 -9.75 9.37 8.80
C CYS A 98 -8.98 8.21 9.44
N LEU A 99 -7.73 8.00 9.08
CA LEU A 99 -6.90 6.88 9.53
C LEU A 99 -6.26 7.12 10.90
N GLN A 100 -6.13 8.37 11.35
CA GLN A 100 -5.51 8.73 12.62
C GLN A 100 -6.21 8.06 13.81
N LYS A 101 -7.54 7.98 13.78
CA LYS A 101 -8.33 7.34 14.86
C LYS A 101 -7.99 5.85 15.01
N VAL A 102 -7.80 5.13 13.89
CA VAL A 102 -7.40 3.72 13.93
C VAL A 102 -5.97 3.58 14.46
N TYR A 103 -5.08 4.46 14.02
CA TYR A 103 -3.71 4.50 14.51
C TYR A 103 -3.66 4.67 16.03
N ASP A 104 -4.42 5.63 16.58
CA ASP A 104 -4.45 5.90 18.00
C ASP A 104 -5.11 4.75 18.79
N ALA A 105 -6.18 4.17 18.25
CA ALA A 105 -6.91 3.09 18.90
C ALA A 105 -6.09 1.79 19.00
N VAL A 106 -5.21 1.52 18.02
CA VAL A 106 -4.40 0.28 17.98
C VAL A 106 -3.15 0.35 18.86
N GLN A 107 -2.67 1.53 19.22
CA GLN A 107 -1.43 1.72 20.02
C GLN A 107 -1.38 0.90 21.31
N PRO A 108 -2.47 0.83 22.12
CA PRO A 108 -2.47 0.04 23.35
C PRO A 108 -2.31 -1.47 23.12
N CYS A 109 -2.63 -1.98 21.91
CA CYS A 109 -2.53 -3.40 21.57
C CYS A 109 -1.10 -3.84 21.22
N LEU A 110 -0.20 -2.88 20.93
CA LEU A 110 1.09 -3.13 20.30
C LEU A 110 2.25 -3.15 21.30
N GLU A 111 3.22 -4.03 21.02
CA GLU A 111 4.55 -4.00 21.65
C GLU A 111 5.38 -2.85 21.06
N ASP A 112 6.45 -2.42 21.74
CA ASP A 112 7.30 -1.33 21.27
C ASP A 112 7.94 -1.60 19.91
N GLY A 113 8.32 -2.86 19.65
CA GLY A 113 8.82 -3.28 18.34
C GLY A 113 7.75 -3.19 17.24
N GLU A 114 6.49 -3.51 17.58
CA GLU A 114 5.35 -3.44 16.68
C GLU A 114 4.93 -2.00 16.38
N LYS A 115 5.00 -1.11 17.40
CA LYS A 115 4.78 0.34 17.21
C LYS A 115 5.78 0.93 16.22
N LYS A 116 7.06 0.57 16.36
CA LYS A 116 8.09 1.00 15.40
C LYS A 116 7.81 0.48 14.00
N ALA A 117 7.37 -0.79 13.88
CA ALA A 117 6.98 -1.38 12.62
C ALA A 117 5.78 -0.67 11.99
N LEU A 118 4.75 -0.35 12.78
CA LEU A 118 3.58 0.39 12.31
C LEU A 118 3.98 1.80 11.81
N ASN A 119 4.80 2.52 12.57
CA ASN A 119 5.26 3.85 12.18
C ASN A 119 6.03 3.80 10.87
N LEU A 120 6.97 2.86 10.72
CA LEU A 120 7.69 2.65 9.47
C LEU A 120 6.72 2.34 8.31
N THR A 121 5.66 1.53 8.54
CA THR A 121 4.62 1.26 7.54
C THR A 121 3.94 2.55 7.09
N ILE A 122 3.55 3.37 8.03
CA ILE A 122 2.87 4.65 7.75
C ILE A 122 3.80 5.58 6.97
N ASP A 123 5.07 5.67 7.36
CA ASP A 123 6.05 6.50 6.66
C ASP A 123 6.23 6.08 5.21
N ILE A 124 6.26 4.78 4.92
CA ILE A 124 6.35 4.29 3.53
C ILE A 124 5.05 4.57 2.75
N VAL A 125 3.88 4.33 3.35
CA VAL A 125 2.60 4.67 2.69
C VAL A 125 2.53 6.16 2.39
N LYS A 126 2.98 7.00 3.32
CA LYS A 126 3.09 8.45 3.10
C LYS A 126 4.01 8.76 1.92
N GLN A 127 5.20 8.16 1.86
CA GLN A 127 6.16 8.37 0.77
C GLN A 127 5.60 7.92 -0.59
N ILE A 128 4.92 6.77 -0.64
CA ILE A 128 4.23 6.33 -1.86
C ILE A 128 3.21 7.38 -2.29
N GLY A 129 2.43 7.93 -1.36
CA GLY A 129 1.50 9.01 -1.62
C GLY A 129 2.20 10.29 -2.09
N ASP A 130 3.34 10.67 -1.49
CA ASP A 130 4.13 11.84 -1.90
C ASP A 130 4.71 11.65 -3.30
N PHE A 131 5.18 10.44 -3.61
CA PHE A 131 5.65 10.08 -4.94
C PHE A 131 4.54 10.15 -5.99
N ALA A 132 3.38 9.55 -5.70
CA ALA A 132 2.23 9.51 -6.60
C ALA A 132 1.64 10.90 -6.86
N CYS A 133 1.56 11.73 -5.82
CA CYS A 133 0.99 13.07 -5.89
C CYS A 133 2.03 14.17 -6.21
N TYR A 134 3.22 13.80 -6.67
CA TYR A 134 4.21 14.78 -7.10
C TYR A 134 3.65 15.61 -8.27
N ARG A 135 3.75 16.96 -8.16
CA ARG A 135 3.18 17.91 -9.13
C ARG A 135 1.70 17.58 -9.46
N ASP A 136 0.90 17.53 -8.41
CA ASP A 136 -0.55 17.30 -8.53
C ASP A 136 -0.94 15.99 -9.24
N GLY A 137 -0.05 14.99 -9.21
CA GLY A 137 -0.34 13.68 -9.78
C GLY A 137 0.17 13.44 -11.20
N ASP A 138 1.08 14.27 -11.72
CA ASP A 138 1.70 14.11 -13.06
C ASP A 138 2.20 12.68 -13.31
N ARG A 139 2.81 12.04 -12.29
CA ARG A 139 3.30 10.67 -12.42
C ARG A 139 2.19 9.65 -12.60
N LEU A 140 1.06 9.85 -11.89
CA LEU A 140 -0.12 9.02 -12.06
C LEU A 140 -0.72 9.25 -13.44
N ALA A 141 -0.87 10.51 -13.87
CA ALA A 141 -1.39 10.85 -15.18
C ALA A 141 -0.56 10.19 -16.28
N LEU A 142 0.77 10.30 -16.21
CA LEU A 142 1.67 9.65 -17.16
C LEU A 142 1.54 8.12 -17.12
N PHE A 143 1.50 7.52 -15.93
CA PHE A 143 1.36 6.07 -15.78
C PHE A 143 0.06 5.54 -16.39
N PHE A 144 -1.06 6.21 -16.16
CA PHE A 144 -2.35 5.83 -16.72
C PHE A 144 -2.46 6.11 -18.23
N SER A 145 -1.77 7.13 -18.75
CA SER A 145 -1.80 7.48 -20.18
C SER A 145 -1.16 6.41 -21.08
N VAL A 146 -0.21 5.64 -20.53
CA VAL A 146 0.50 4.58 -21.26
C VAL A 146 -0.01 3.18 -20.90
N SER A 147 -1.23 3.07 -20.39
CA SER A 147 -1.82 1.80 -19.94
C SER A 147 -0.96 1.07 -18.88
N GLY A 148 -0.35 1.84 -17.98
CA GLY A 148 0.48 1.30 -16.90
C GLY A 148 -0.24 0.30 -16.01
N PRO A 149 -1.49 0.55 -15.56
CA PRO A 149 -2.27 -0.40 -14.76
C PRO A 149 -2.48 -1.73 -15.50
N GLU A 150 -2.83 -1.69 -16.78
CA GLU A 150 -3.06 -2.88 -17.60
C GLU A 150 -1.76 -3.68 -17.78
N CYS A 151 -0.63 -2.98 -18.00
CA CYS A 151 0.67 -3.62 -18.05
C CYS A 151 1.01 -4.32 -16.72
N LEU A 152 0.93 -3.63 -15.58
CA LEU A 152 1.20 -4.24 -14.27
C LEU A 152 0.29 -5.46 -14.04
N ASN A 153 -0.99 -5.37 -14.38
CA ASN A 153 -1.93 -6.48 -14.22
C ASN A 153 -1.52 -7.71 -15.05
N SER A 154 -1.04 -7.51 -16.28
CA SER A 154 -0.55 -8.59 -17.12
C SER A 154 0.74 -9.25 -16.59
N ARG A 155 1.47 -8.57 -15.70
CA ARG A 155 2.76 -9.00 -15.12
C ARG A 155 2.69 -9.42 -13.66
N VAL A 156 1.49 -9.53 -13.07
CA VAL A 156 1.30 -9.88 -11.64
C VAL A 156 2.05 -11.14 -11.24
N ASP A 157 2.02 -12.18 -12.06
CA ASP A 157 2.70 -13.45 -11.75
C ASP A 157 4.23 -13.32 -11.83
N GLY A 158 4.76 -12.55 -12.79
CA GLY A 158 6.18 -12.20 -12.86
C GLY A 158 6.63 -11.45 -11.60
N ILE A 159 5.88 -10.43 -11.21
CA ILE A 159 6.13 -9.65 -9.97
C ILE A 159 6.11 -10.55 -8.73
N LYS A 160 5.10 -11.42 -8.59
CA LYS A 160 5.01 -12.39 -7.48
C LYS A 160 6.24 -13.32 -7.45
N ASN A 161 6.68 -13.80 -8.62
CA ASN A 161 7.85 -14.66 -8.73
C ASN A 161 9.13 -13.94 -8.28
N CYS A 162 9.34 -12.68 -8.68
CA CYS A 162 10.47 -11.85 -8.22
C CYS A 162 10.52 -11.75 -6.69
N ILE A 163 9.36 -11.57 -6.06
CA ILE A 163 9.26 -11.48 -4.61
C ILE A 163 9.55 -12.82 -3.94
N ASN A 164 8.93 -13.90 -4.43
CA ASN A 164 9.05 -15.24 -3.84
C ASN A 164 10.46 -15.81 -3.95
N GLN A 165 11.18 -15.52 -5.04
CA GLN A 165 12.56 -15.94 -5.22
C GLN A 165 13.52 -15.23 -4.28
N THR A 166 13.27 -13.96 -3.97
CA THR A 166 14.13 -13.14 -3.12
C THR A 166 13.79 -13.34 -1.64
N VAL A 167 12.50 -13.31 -1.32
CA VAL A 167 11.99 -13.48 0.05
C VAL A 167 11.31 -14.84 0.11
N LYS A 168 11.98 -15.83 0.71
CA LYS A 168 11.38 -17.15 0.96
C LYS A 168 10.16 -16.98 1.88
N PHE A 169 9.02 -16.72 1.27
CA PHE A 169 7.77 -16.56 1.99
C PHE A 169 7.33 -17.91 2.54
N ASN A 170 7.37 -18.05 3.86
CA ASN A 170 6.80 -19.23 4.51
C ASN A 170 5.50 -18.82 5.23
N PRO A 171 4.32 -19.15 4.67
CA PRO A 171 3.04 -18.83 5.30
C PRO A 171 2.88 -19.41 6.71
N ALA A 172 3.54 -20.55 6.99
CA ALA A 172 3.49 -21.23 8.28
C ALA A 172 4.20 -20.47 9.41
N THR A 173 5.07 -19.49 9.09
CA THR A 173 5.70 -18.61 10.09
C THR A 173 4.83 -17.42 10.47
N PHE A 174 3.67 -17.32 9.86
CA PHE A 174 2.66 -16.31 10.16
C PHE A 174 1.89 -16.75 11.42
N SER A 175 2.32 -16.27 12.57
CA SER A 175 1.46 -16.32 13.75
C SER A 175 0.60 -15.05 13.77
N PRO A 176 -0.73 -15.17 13.90
CA PRO A 176 -1.61 -14.02 14.15
C PRO A 176 -1.18 -13.25 15.41
N ASN A 177 -0.44 -13.92 16.30
CA ASN A 177 0.01 -13.40 17.59
C ASN A 177 1.32 -12.60 17.53
N SER A 178 1.98 -12.50 16.37
CA SER A 178 3.24 -11.76 16.26
C SER A 178 3.24 -10.88 15.01
N ILE A 179 3.24 -9.56 15.21
CA ILE A 179 3.66 -8.63 14.17
C ILE A 179 5.18 -8.77 14.03
N PRO A 180 5.73 -9.08 12.85
CA PRO A 180 7.15 -9.28 12.68
C PRO A 180 7.93 -8.06 13.17
N ASN A 181 9.00 -8.29 13.92
CA ASN A 181 9.94 -7.24 14.30
C ASN A 181 10.64 -6.73 13.03
N LEU A 182 10.17 -5.58 12.51
CA LEU A 182 10.67 -4.96 11.30
C LEU A 182 11.91 -4.13 11.61
N LYS A 183 13.00 -4.79 11.98
CA LYS A 183 14.32 -4.14 11.88
C LYS A 183 14.69 -4.11 10.41
N VAL A 184 14.84 -2.92 9.85
CA VAL A 184 15.47 -2.74 8.54
C VAL A 184 16.97 -2.99 8.76
N ASP A 185 17.49 -4.02 8.12
CA ASP A 185 18.90 -4.36 8.12
C ASP A 185 19.43 -4.35 6.67
N LYS A 186 20.74 -4.39 6.53
CA LYS A 186 21.39 -4.39 5.21
C LYS A 186 20.83 -5.47 4.29
N LYS A 187 20.56 -6.67 4.83
CA LYS A 187 20.01 -7.77 4.03
C LYS A 187 18.65 -7.41 3.41
N LYS A 188 17.77 -6.76 4.17
CA LYS A 188 16.45 -6.36 3.67
C LYS A 188 16.55 -5.27 2.60
N CYS A 189 17.54 -4.37 2.70
CA CYS A 189 17.83 -3.39 1.66
C CYS A 189 18.36 -4.06 0.39
N ASP A 190 19.23 -5.07 0.54
CA ASP A 190 19.75 -5.86 -0.57
C ASP A 190 18.63 -6.69 -1.23
N ASP A 191 17.77 -7.33 -0.44
CA ASP A 191 16.58 -8.06 -0.92
C ASP A 191 15.64 -7.13 -1.68
N LEU A 192 15.37 -5.93 -1.18
CA LEU A 192 14.53 -4.93 -1.85
C LEU A 192 15.14 -4.48 -3.18
N SER A 193 16.47 -4.34 -3.24
CA SER A 193 17.16 -3.98 -4.48
C SER A 193 17.13 -5.12 -5.50
N THR A 194 17.20 -6.36 -5.04
CA THR A 194 17.06 -7.56 -5.89
C THR A 194 15.64 -7.63 -6.47
N ILE A 195 14.61 -7.41 -5.65
CA ILE A 195 13.21 -7.36 -6.09
C ILE A 195 13.02 -6.24 -7.10
N GLN A 196 13.53 -5.03 -6.82
CA GLN A 196 13.42 -3.89 -7.74
C GLN A 196 13.97 -4.25 -9.12
N ASN A 197 15.20 -4.75 -9.19
CA ASN A 197 15.84 -5.09 -10.47
C ASN A 197 15.02 -6.15 -11.23
N CYS A 198 14.58 -7.21 -10.54
CA CYS A 198 13.77 -8.27 -11.14
C CYS A 198 12.43 -7.74 -11.68
N VAL A 199 11.71 -6.93 -10.89
CA VAL A 199 10.41 -6.37 -11.28
C VAL A 199 10.55 -5.41 -12.46
N VAL A 200 11.55 -4.51 -12.41
CA VAL A 200 11.79 -3.55 -13.48
C VAL A 200 12.13 -4.28 -14.78
N GLU A 201 13.02 -5.27 -14.75
CA GLU A 201 13.38 -6.08 -15.92
C GLU A 201 12.18 -6.86 -16.49
N ASP A 202 11.31 -7.41 -15.62
CA ASP A 202 10.10 -8.11 -16.06
C ASP A 202 9.10 -7.15 -16.75
N LEU A 203 8.95 -5.94 -16.21
CA LEU A 203 8.09 -4.91 -16.80
C LEU A 203 8.65 -4.39 -18.12
N GLU A 204 9.96 -4.13 -18.21
CA GLU A 204 10.62 -3.69 -19.45
C GLU A 204 10.46 -4.72 -20.59
N LYS A 205 10.49 -6.02 -20.27
CA LYS A 205 10.32 -7.10 -21.25
C LYS A 205 8.86 -7.35 -21.63
N GLY A 206 7.94 -7.11 -20.70
CA GLY A 206 6.55 -7.54 -20.83
C GLY A 206 5.57 -6.44 -21.18
N CYS A 207 5.90 -5.17 -20.96
CA CYS A 207 5.07 -4.04 -21.32
C CYS A 207 5.38 -3.54 -22.72
N SER A 208 4.39 -3.00 -23.42
CA SER A 208 4.56 -2.37 -24.74
C SER A 208 5.28 -1.02 -24.67
N ASP A 209 5.29 -0.38 -23.50
CA ASP A 209 5.95 0.88 -23.22
C ASP A 209 6.85 0.72 -21.98
N THR A 210 8.01 1.36 -21.96
CA THR A 210 8.95 1.27 -20.84
C THR A 210 8.62 2.24 -19.69
N THR A 211 7.70 3.17 -19.88
CA THR A 211 7.32 4.16 -18.86
C THR A 211 6.81 3.52 -17.56
N PRO A 212 5.96 2.46 -17.58
CA PRO A 212 5.56 1.78 -16.35
C PRO A 212 6.75 1.24 -15.56
N ALA A 213 7.73 0.63 -16.22
CA ALA A 213 8.95 0.13 -15.59
C ALA A 213 9.77 1.28 -14.95
N ASN A 214 9.94 2.38 -15.69
CA ASN A 214 10.65 3.56 -15.21
C ASN A 214 9.98 4.20 -13.98
N ILE A 215 8.65 4.29 -13.96
CA ILE A 215 7.90 4.83 -12.83
C ILE A 215 8.02 3.91 -11.61
N VAL A 216 7.94 2.60 -11.80
CA VAL A 216 8.13 1.60 -10.73
C VAL A 216 9.56 1.66 -10.19
N ASP A 217 10.58 1.76 -11.06
CA ASP A 217 11.98 1.94 -10.64
C ASP A 217 12.17 3.22 -9.81
N ALA A 218 11.61 4.33 -10.30
CA ALA A 218 11.66 5.60 -9.57
C ALA A 218 10.96 5.54 -8.21
N LEU A 219 9.83 4.82 -8.09
CA LEU A 219 9.15 4.58 -6.83
C LEU A 219 10.02 3.80 -5.83
N PHE A 220 10.65 2.71 -6.29
CA PHE A 220 11.57 1.95 -5.43
C PHE A 220 12.73 2.79 -4.94
N ARG A 221 13.34 3.59 -5.81
CA ARG A 221 14.44 4.51 -5.45
C ARG A 221 14.00 5.55 -4.45
N PHE A 222 12.80 6.11 -4.64
CA PHE A 222 12.25 7.13 -3.75
C PHE A 222 12.04 6.58 -2.35
N VAL A 223 11.39 5.42 -2.23
CA VAL A 223 11.13 4.76 -0.95
C VAL A 223 12.43 4.33 -0.25
N LYS A 224 13.44 3.87 -1.01
CA LYS A 224 14.74 3.51 -0.43
C LYS A 224 15.53 4.70 0.11
N LYS A 225 15.40 5.87 -0.52
CA LYS A 225 16.15 7.06 -0.12
C LYS A 225 15.64 7.67 1.19
N ASP A 226 14.33 7.74 1.34
CA ASP A 226 13.70 8.53 2.41
C ASP A 226 13.01 7.64 3.48
N GLY A 227 12.92 6.32 3.30
CA GLY A 227 12.14 5.42 4.15
C GLY A 227 12.87 4.20 4.71
N LEU A 228 14.09 3.96 4.29
CA LEU A 228 14.91 2.84 4.73
C LEU A 228 16.33 3.31 5.03
#